data_2cff634c105224bf38d9ddeb1587d42e
#
_entry.id   2cff634c105224bf38d9ddeb1587d42e
#
_cell.length_a   1.000
_cell.length_b   1.000
_cell.length_c   1.000
_cell.angle_alpha   90.00
_cell.angle_beta   90.00
_cell.angle_gamma   90.00
#
_symmetry.space_group_name_H-M   'P 1'
#
loop_
_entity.id
_entity.type
_entity.pdbx_description
1 polymer ?
#
loop_
_entity_poly.entity_id
_entity_poly.type
_entity_poly.pdbx_seq_one_letter_code
_entity_poly.pdbx_strand_id
1 'polypeptide(L)'
;MIHLSRISSHLTFAAAVSFSALAQAEDVKLTGKPYIDMNYGPYLSASIEVGPGNIAYKGIAIRLDEGQGGVSKGNKFVVFETDTLRMAAAWSGDKFIDWRSIVYDGSHGTHPKLAGERVFTNPVAPGWAKPGTDSFEDPRLRGLDKKPYGPLPRDWGQWQGLGLHDNRVILHYKIAGRHVLESPSYKESDGVGAVIRTMNFEERDEDIMLQVVKGEGQAKVSTHDRISVAKFDSGLAVALSAEAGGAKFVATDDGHLRLAIPSGGLLALNLAIANGKAEALAKLVGSLGQAENLLETFQQGSGRRWTETIKTKPRRLGKPGAFVTEIITSPDKNPYRSWMRLGGFDFFEGGDRAAVCTWMGDVWIVEGINSDPQEFTWTRIATGMFQPLGLKIVEGKIYVTCRDQITELVDTNDDGETDYYKAFNHDAQVTEHFHEFAMDLQTDAYGNFYYTKAARHAKTALVPQHGTLIKVTPDGQSSEIIASGFRAPNGVCVNPDGTFYVSDQEGHWTPKNEINLIEKGKFYGNLMGYHKGLTEADITSPIVWMHNDFDRSPAEQLWVNSDKWGGLGGQLLNLSLSLIHISEPTRPY
;
A
#
# COMPACT_ATOMS: atom_id res chain seq x y z
N MET A 1 58.65 12.54 -59.90
CA MET A 1 57.41 12.56 -60.68
C MET A 1 56.70 11.21 -60.49
N ILE A 2 55.77 11.16 -59.55
CA ILE A 2 54.89 9.99 -59.39
C ILE A 2 53.50 10.56 -59.07
N HIS A 3 52.55 10.22 -59.96
CA HIS A 3 51.16 10.58 -59.87
C HIS A 3 50.45 9.81 -58.73
N LEU A 4 49.74 10.52 -57.85
CA LEU A 4 48.79 9.94 -56.91
C LEU A 4 47.36 10.18 -57.43
N SER A 5 46.70 9.12 -57.85
CA SER A 5 45.27 9.11 -58.17
C SER A 5 44.43 9.05 -56.90
N ARG A 6 43.52 10.00 -56.77
CA ARG A 6 42.50 10.04 -55.73
C ARG A 6 41.38 9.04 -56.08
N ILE A 7 41.14 8.08 -55.16
CA ILE A 7 39.92 7.29 -55.18
C ILE A 7 38.93 7.93 -54.17
N SER A 8 37.85 8.45 -54.72
CA SER A 8 36.71 8.98 -53.96
C SER A 8 35.73 7.87 -53.67
N SER A 9 35.65 7.43 -52.40
CA SER A 9 34.62 6.52 -51.94
C SER A 9 33.45 7.30 -51.38
N HIS A 10 32.34 7.32 -52.07
CA HIS A 10 31.06 7.84 -51.57
C HIS A 10 30.49 6.85 -50.56
N LEU A 11 30.54 7.18 -49.26
CA LEU A 11 29.73 6.54 -48.22
C LEU A 11 28.36 7.21 -48.22
N THR A 12 27.36 6.48 -48.72
CA THR A 12 25.95 6.85 -48.59
C THR A 12 25.49 6.50 -47.17
N PHE A 13 25.33 7.48 -46.33
CA PHE A 13 24.65 7.31 -45.04
C PHE A 13 23.15 7.20 -45.31
N ALA A 14 22.60 5.99 -45.18
CA ALA A 14 21.16 5.80 -45.07
C ALA A 14 20.72 6.18 -43.65
N ALA A 15 20.16 7.37 -43.51
CA ALA A 15 19.47 7.73 -42.29
C ALA A 15 18.18 6.91 -42.19
N ALA A 16 18.16 5.93 -41.29
CA ALA A 16 16.95 5.25 -40.88
C ALA A 16 16.14 6.26 -40.02
N VAL A 17 15.17 6.89 -40.63
CA VAL A 17 14.14 7.66 -39.91
C VAL A 17 13.23 6.63 -39.25
N SER A 18 13.44 6.37 -37.99
CA SER A 18 12.49 5.67 -37.14
C SER A 18 11.23 6.55 -37.01
N PHE A 19 10.22 6.23 -37.77
CA PHE A 19 8.86 6.70 -37.47
C PHE A 19 8.43 6.03 -36.16
N SER A 20 8.65 6.68 -35.03
CA SER A 20 7.89 6.38 -33.85
C SER A 20 6.43 6.70 -34.17
N ALA A 21 5.63 5.67 -34.32
CA ALA A 21 4.19 5.79 -34.38
C ALA A 21 3.75 6.50 -33.09
N LEU A 22 3.39 7.77 -33.20
CA LEU A 22 2.56 8.43 -32.21
C LEU A 22 1.24 7.63 -32.20
N ALA A 23 1.15 6.66 -31.30
CA ALA A 23 -0.12 6.06 -30.95
C ALA A 23 -0.99 7.22 -30.52
N GLN A 24 -2.03 7.52 -31.29
CA GLN A 24 -3.09 8.43 -30.89
C GLN A 24 -3.59 7.92 -29.55
N ALA A 25 -3.35 8.70 -28.48
CA ALA A 25 -3.95 8.44 -27.20
C ALA A 25 -5.47 8.44 -27.45
N GLU A 26 -6.10 7.27 -27.37
CA GLU A 26 -7.55 7.21 -27.32
C GLU A 26 -7.98 8.13 -26.19
N ASP A 27 -8.91 9.06 -26.46
CA ASP A 27 -9.45 9.99 -25.49
C ASP A 27 -10.11 9.19 -24.36
N VAL A 28 -9.37 8.92 -23.31
CA VAL A 28 -9.88 8.21 -22.13
C VAL A 28 -11.00 9.05 -21.56
N LYS A 29 -12.24 8.60 -21.75
CA LYS A 29 -13.43 9.30 -21.28
C LYS A 29 -13.33 9.50 -19.76
N LEU A 30 -13.21 10.78 -19.35
CA LEU A 30 -13.15 11.15 -17.94
C LEU A 30 -14.51 11.00 -17.29
N THR A 31 -14.53 10.51 -16.07
CA THR A 31 -15.74 10.38 -15.26
C THR A 31 -16.08 11.67 -14.51
N GLY A 32 -15.11 12.59 -14.38
CA GLY A 32 -15.19 13.79 -13.54
C GLY A 32 -15.03 13.50 -12.04
N LYS A 33 -14.71 12.24 -11.68
CA LYS A 33 -14.43 11.83 -10.30
C LYS A 33 -12.92 11.62 -10.15
N PRO A 34 -12.20 12.46 -9.40
CA PRO A 34 -10.74 12.42 -9.33
C PRO A 34 -10.20 11.04 -8.95
N TYR A 35 -10.84 10.38 -7.98
CA TYR A 35 -10.46 9.04 -7.51
C TYR A 35 -10.66 7.91 -8.54
N ILE A 36 -11.47 8.09 -9.59
CA ILE A 36 -11.62 7.13 -10.70
C ILE A 36 -10.68 7.47 -11.84
N ASP A 37 -10.47 8.78 -12.08
CA ASP A 37 -9.73 9.26 -13.23
C ASP A 37 -8.21 9.26 -13.00
N MET A 38 -7.78 9.21 -11.74
CA MET A 38 -6.39 9.14 -11.33
C MET A 38 -5.72 7.84 -11.82
N ASN A 39 -4.47 7.96 -12.27
CA ASN A 39 -3.64 6.81 -12.61
C ASN A 39 -2.88 6.31 -11.37
N TYR A 40 -3.34 5.23 -10.77
CA TYR A 40 -2.71 4.58 -9.61
C TYR A 40 -1.53 3.66 -9.97
N GLY A 41 -1.18 3.52 -11.25
CA GLY A 41 -0.27 2.46 -11.68
C GLY A 41 -0.95 1.09 -11.72
N PRO A 42 -0.19 -0.02 -11.69
CA PRO A 42 -0.72 -1.36 -11.92
C PRO A 42 -1.50 -1.94 -10.74
N TYR A 43 -1.46 -1.32 -9.57
CA TYR A 43 -2.13 -1.82 -8.36
C TYR A 43 -2.73 -0.69 -7.50
N LEU A 44 -3.59 -1.09 -6.58
CA LEU A 44 -4.14 -0.23 -5.52
C LEU A 44 -4.30 -1.04 -4.23
N SER A 45 -3.72 -0.54 -3.15
CA SER A 45 -3.89 -1.12 -1.81
C SER A 45 -5.11 -0.51 -1.11
N ALA A 46 -6.03 -1.36 -0.65
CA ALA A 46 -7.24 -0.97 0.05
C ALA A 46 -7.87 -2.15 0.81
N SER A 47 -8.76 -1.86 1.78
CA SER A 47 -9.68 -2.89 2.28
C SER A 47 -10.76 -3.12 1.22
N ILE A 48 -10.88 -4.35 0.69
CA ILE A 48 -11.78 -4.70 -0.41
C ILE A 48 -12.66 -5.88 -0.03
N GLU A 49 -13.97 -5.71 -0.12
CA GLU A 49 -14.93 -6.80 0.08
C GLU A 49 -15.03 -7.64 -1.21
N VAL A 50 -14.55 -8.88 -1.14
CA VAL A 50 -14.52 -9.82 -2.27
C VAL A 50 -15.77 -10.69 -2.34
N GLY A 51 -16.55 -10.73 -1.27
CA GLY A 51 -17.83 -11.45 -1.15
C GLY A 51 -18.52 -11.04 0.14
N PRO A 52 -19.78 -11.39 0.39
CA PRO A 52 -20.50 -11.01 1.59
C PRO A 52 -19.74 -11.41 2.86
N GLY A 53 -19.28 -10.40 3.64
CA GLY A 53 -18.51 -10.59 4.85
C GLY A 53 -17.08 -11.11 4.67
N ASN A 54 -16.62 -11.29 3.44
CA ASN A 54 -15.27 -11.69 3.09
C ASN A 54 -14.49 -10.45 2.62
N ILE A 55 -13.70 -9.90 3.52
CA ILE A 55 -12.94 -8.66 3.29
C ILE A 55 -11.46 -8.99 3.29
N ALA A 56 -10.76 -8.59 2.24
CA ALA A 56 -9.32 -8.46 2.23
C ALA A 56 -8.97 -7.14 2.93
N TYR A 57 -8.69 -7.18 4.22
CA TYR A 57 -8.48 -5.96 5.01
C TYR A 57 -7.24 -5.19 4.57
N LYS A 58 -6.16 -5.89 4.25
CA LYS A 58 -4.95 -5.35 3.64
C LYS A 58 -4.81 -5.91 2.23
N GLY A 59 -5.79 -5.58 1.37
CA GLY A 59 -5.86 -6.05 0.00
C GLY A 59 -4.97 -5.25 -0.94
N ILE A 60 -4.25 -5.94 -1.82
CA ILE A 60 -3.54 -5.36 -2.95
C ILE A 60 -4.27 -5.83 -4.20
N ALA A 61 -5.06 -4.93 -4.80
CA ALA A 61 -5.75 -5.21 -6.05
C ALA A 61 -4.82 -4.90 -7.23
N ILE A 62 -4.63 -5.87 -8.12
CA ILE A 62 -3.67 -5.82 -9.21
C ILE A 62 -4.41 -5.96 -10.53
N ARG A 63 -4.09 -5.09 -11.49
CA ARG A 63 -4.52 -5.22 -12.88
C ARG A 63 -3.66 -6.23 -13.61
N LEU A 64 -4.28 -7.13 -14.37
CA LEU A 64 -3.62 -8.20 -15.09
C LEU A 64 -3.62 -8.03 -16.61
N ASP A 65 -4.53 -7.21 -17.14
CA ASP A 65 -4.60 -6.90 -18.56
C ASP A 65 -3.71 -5.70 -18.91
N GLU A 66 -3.24 -5.67 -20.13
CA GLU A 66 -2.45 -4.58 -20.67
C GLU A 66 -3.33 -3.37 -21.01
N GLY A 67 -2.74 -2.17 -21.03
CA GLY A 67 -3.41 -0.94 -21.46
C GLY A 67 -3.08 0.26 -20.59
N GLN A 68 -3.48 1.44 -21.05
CA GLN A 68 -3.22 2.71 -20.38
C GLN A 68 -4.12 2.93 -19.15
N GLY A 69 -3.76 3.90 -18.30
CA GLY A 69 -4.62 4.46 -17.25
C GLY A 69 -4.60 3.74 -15.92
N GLY A 70 -3.74 2.79 -15.70
CA GLY A 70 -3.56 2.11 -14.42
C GLY A 70 -4.69 1.13 -14.05
N VAL A 71 -4.71 0.71 -12.78
CA VAL A 71 -5.63 -0.34 -12.28
C VAL A 71 -7.10 0.04 -12.44
N SER A 72 -7.46 1.30 -12.28
CA SER A 72 -8.86 1.77 -12.41
C SER A 72 -9.45 1.59 -13.82
N LYS A 73 -8.62 1.36 -14.84
CA LYS A 73 -9.00 1.22 -16.25
C LYS A 73 -8.82 -0.19 -16.80
N GLY A 74 -8.49 -1.16 -15.93
CA GLY A 74 -8.35 -2.55 -16.30
C GLY A 74 -9.68 -3.28 -16.47
N ASN A 75 -9.59 -4.52 -16.97
CA ASN A 75 -10.70 -5.45 -17.14
C ASN A 75 -10.47 -6.82 -16.49
N LYS A 76 -9.25 -7.10 -16.05
CA LYS A 76 -8.84 -8.36 -15.42
C LYS A 76 -8.07 -8.04 -14.16
N PHE A 77 -8.47 -8.62 -13.04
CA PHE A 77 -7.94 -8.26 -11.74
C PHE A 77 -7.81 -9.46 -10.82
N VAL A 78 -6.88 -9.33 -9.89
CA VAL A 78 -6.80 -10.15 -8.67
C VAL A 78 -6.69 -9.24 -7.46
N VAL A 79 -7.01 -9.76 -6.29
CA VAL A 79 -6.67 -9.14 -5.00
C VAL A 79 -5.96 -10.14 -4.12
N PHE A 80 -4.76 -9.75 -3.67
CA PHE A 80 -3.95 -10.46 -2.69
C PHE A 80 -4.11 -9.81 -1.32
N GLU A 81 -4.33 -10.59 -0.26
CA GLU A 81 -4.41 -10.11 1.12
C GLU A 81 -3.12 -10.41 1.86
N THR A 82 -2.46 -9.37 2.34
CA THR A 82 -1.10 -9.48 2.90
C THR A 82 -1.08 -10.02 4.34
N ASP A 83 -2.15 -9.86 5.12
CA ASP A 83 -2.25 -10.41 6.48
C ASP A 83 -2.31 -11.95 6.50
N THR A 84 -2.95 -12.55 5.51
CA THR A 84 -3.15 -14.00 5.39
C THR A 84 -2.31 -14.64 4.29
N LEU A 85 -1.61 -13.84 3.48
CA LEU A 85 -0.84 -14.26 2.31
C LEU A 85 -1.67 -15.11 1.34
N ARG A 86 -2.95 -14.74 1.13
CA ARG A 86 -3.88 -15.44 0.24
C ARG A 86 -4.18 -14.63 -1.00
N MET A 87 -4.34 -15.28 -2.12
CA MET A 87 -5.05 -14.71 -3.26
C MET A 87 -6.54 -14.75 -2.93
N ALA A 88 -7.12 -13.60 -2.54
CA ALA A 88 -8.47 -13.55 -2.00
C ALA A 88 -9.55 -13.69 -3.07
N ALA A 89 -9.33 -13.12 -4.26
CA ALA A 89 -10.24 -13.24 -5.40
C ALA A 89 -9.56 -12.93 -6.73
N ALA A 90 -10.20 -13.38 -7.82
CA ALA A 90 -10.00 -12.86 -9.16
C ALA A 90 -11.36 -12.48 -9.77
N TRP A 91 -11.38 -11.40 -10.54
CA TRP A 91 -12.61 -10.95 -11.22
C TRP A 91 -12.30 -10.29 -12.56
N SER A 92 -13.32 -10.18 -13.39
CA SER A 92 -13.25 -9.51 -14.69
C SER A 92 -14.49 -8.65 -14.93
N GLY A 93 -14.35 -7.64 -15.79
CA GLY A 93 -15.44 -6.75 -16.19
C GLY A 93 -14.94 -5.35 -16.51
N ASP A 94 -15.85 -4.49 -16.88
CA ASP A 94 -15.62 -3.09 -17.28
C ASP A 94 -15.47 -2.12 -16.09
N LYS A 95 -15.56 -2.64 -14.86
CA LYS A 95 -15.42 -1.87 -13.61
C LYS A 95 -14.50 -2.58 -12.65
N PHE A 96 -13.61 -1.81 -12.06
CA PHE A 96 -12.66 -2.27 -11.08
C PHE A 96 -13.32 -2.57 -9.72
N ILE A 97 -13.78 -1.53 -9.04
CA ILE A 97 -14.48 -1.57 -7.74
C ILE A 97 -15.65 -0.57 -7.74
N ASP A 98 -16.52 -0.61 -6.74
CA ASP A 98 -17.64 0.32 -6.61
C ASP A 98 -17.27 1.70 -6.04
N TRP A 99 -16.01 1.90 -5.63
CA TRP A 99 -15.43 3.15 -5.12
C TRP A 99 -16.12 3.76 -3.90
N ARG A 100 -16.87 2.99 -3.13
CA ARG A 100 -17.56 3.47 -1.93
C ARG A 100 -16.66 3.43 -0.72
N SER A 101 -16.16 4.58 -0.28
CA SER A 101 -15.30 4.71 0.91
C SER A 101 -15.11 6.17 1.27
N ILE A 102 -14.75 6.43 2.52
CA ILE A 102 -14.39 7.78 3.02
C ILE A 102 -13.29 8.43 2.14
N VAL A 103 -12.34 7.65 1.63
CA VAL A 103 -11.22 8.16 0.82
C VAL A 103 -11.63 8.52 -0.61
N TYR A 104 -12.64 7.87 -1.16
CA TYR A 104 -13.08 8.06 -2.54
C TYR A 104 -14.29 8.99 -2.62
N ASP A 105 -15.48 8.49 -2.38
CA ASP A 105 -16.74 9.22 -2.54
C ASP A 105 -17.26 9.89 -1.25
N GLY A 106 -16.49 9.77 -0.14
CA GLY A 106 -16.86 10.30 1.17
C GLY A 106 -17.87 9.43 1.94
N SER A 107 -18.20 8.24 1.46
CA SER A 107 -19.14 7.34 2.13
C SER A 107 -18.58 6.82 3.45
N HIS A 108 -19.31 7.01 4.53
CA HIS A 108 -18.95 6.51 5.85
C HIS A 108 -19.44 5.08 6.06
N GLY A 109 -18.69 4.31 6.87
CA GLY A 109 -19.10 2.97 7.31
C GLY A 109 -19.11 1.91 6.19
N THR A 110 -18.42 2.15 5.10
CA THR A 110 -18.29 1.24 3.98
C THR A 110 -16.85 1.20 3.44
N HIS A 111 -16.54 0.17 2.70
CA HIS A 111 -15.29 -0.04 1.97
C HIS A 111 -15.63 -0.55 0.56
N PRO A 112 -14.71 -0.41 -0.41
CA PRO A 112 -14.95 -0.84 -1.78
C PRO A 112 -15.29 -2.32 -1.89
N LYS A 113 -16.17 -2.65 -2.85
CA LYS A 113 -16.52 -4.02 -3.26
C LYS A 113 -16.07 -4.26 -4.69
N LEU A 114 -15.79 -5.51 -5.02
CA LEU A 114 -15.54 -5.90 -6.40
C LEU A 114 -16.74 -5.52 -7.28
N ALA A 115 -16.47 -4.94 -8.45
CA ALA A 115 -17.49 -4.51 -9.41
C ALA A 115 -17.31 -5.24 -10.74
N GLY A 116 -17.50 -6.56 -10.75
CA GLY A 116 -17.37 -7.40 -11.94
C GLY A 116 -17.74 -8.84 -11.65
N GLU A 117 -17.57 -9.70 -12.67
CA GLU A 117 -17.82 -11.13 -12.56
C GLU A 117 -16.63 -11.82 -11.88
N ARG A 118 -16.89 -12.58 -10.83
CA ARG A 118 -15.87 -13.33 -10.09
C ARG A 118 -15.46 -14.58 -10.85
N VAL A 119 -14.16 -14.75 -11.03
CA VAL A 119 -13.58 -16.02 -11.50
C VAL A 119 -13.51 -17.00 -10.34
N PHE A 120 -13.02 -16.53 -9.18
CA PHE A 120 -13.05 -17.28 -7.91
C PHE A 120 -12.98 -16.31 -6.72
N THR A 121 -13.35 -16.82 -5.54
CA THR A 121 -13.09 -16.18 -4.24
C THR A 121 -12.64 -17.25 -3.25
N ASN A 122 -11.59 -16.95 -2.49
CA ASN A 122 -11.11 -17.79 -1.40
C ASN A 122 -11.68 -17.31 -0.05
N PRO A 123 -12.00 -18.21 0.89
CA PRO A 123 -12.50 -17.86 2.22
C PRO A 123 -11.46 -17.09 3.03
N VAL A 124 -11.90 -16.39 4.08
CA VAL A 124 -11.01 -15.74 5.06
C VAL A 124 -10.32 -16.84 5.88
N ALA A 125 -9.10 -17.15 5.47
CA ALA A 125 -8.22 -18.13 6.12
C ALA A 125 -6.77 -17.87 5.69
N PRO A 126 -5.75 -18.42 6.36
CA PRO A 126 -4.38 -18.41 5.86
C PRO A 126 -4.30 -18.95 4.43
N GLY A 127 -3.52 -18.27 3.58
CA GLY A 127 -3.26 -18.74 2.20
C GLY A 127 -2.36 -19.97 2.14
N TRP A 128 -1.65 -20.25 3.23
CA TRP A 128 -0.70 -21.33 3.38
C TRP A 128 -1.00 -22.14 4.65
N ALA A 129 -0.77 -23.43 4.63
CA ALA A 129 -0.84 -24.24 5.83
C ALA A 129 0.23 -23.82 6.84
N LYS A 130 -0.02 -24.07 8.11
CA LYS A 130 1.00 -23.89 9.16
C LYS A 130 2.21 -24.77 8.82
N PRO A 131 3.44 -24.21 8.80
CA PRO A 131 4.66 -24.96 8.52
C PRO A 131 4.76 -26.27 9.30
N GLY A 132 5.19 -27.34 8.63
CA GLY A 132 5.26 -28.69 9.17
C GLY A 132 3.91 -29.38 9.43
N THR A 133 2.79 -28.82 8.95
CA THR A 133 1.44 -29.39 9.11
C THR A 133 0.56 -29.16 7.88
N ASP A 134 -0.63 -29.80 7.85
CA ASP A 134 -1.67 -29.57 6.85
C ASP A 134 -2.77 -28.60 7.34
N SER A 135 -2.55 -27.92 8.49
CA SER A 135 -3.54 -27.08 9.13
C SER A 135 -3.62 -25.68 8.52
N PHE A 136 -4.83 -25.24 8.21
CA PHE A 136 -5.19 -23.87 7.81
C PHE A 136 -5.99 -23.14 8.91
N GLU A 137 -5.92 -23.63 10.14
CA GLU A 137 -6.56 -22.97 11.28
C GLU A 137 -5.93 -21.58 11.47
N ASP A 138 -6.77 -20.54 11.53
CA ASP A 138 -6.32 -19.15 11.61
C ASP A 138 -5.87 -18.79 13.03
N PRO A 139 -4.56 -18.56 13.26
CA PRO A 139 -3.99 -18.27 14.58
C PRO A 139 -4.05 -16.79 14.97
N ARG A 140 -4.52 -15.92 14.06
CA ARG A 140 -4.45 -14.48 14.24
C ARG A 140 -5.26 -14.01 15.44
N LEU A 141 -4.92 -12.82 15.93
CA LEU A 141 -5.61 -12.17 17.05
C LEU A 141 -7.13 -12.14 16.79
N ARG A 142 -7.90 -12.61 17.78
CA ARG A 142 -9.36 -12.46 17.75
C ARG A 142 -9.75 -11.11 18.35
N GLY A 143 -10.41 -10.28 17.52
CA GLY A 143 -11.02 -9.04 17.98
C GLY A 143 -12.16 -9.29 18.99
N LEU A 144 -12.70 -8.22 19.56
CA LEU A 144 -13.85 -8.33 20.47
C LEU A 144 -15.11 -8.86 19.77
N ASP A 145 -15.18 -8.78 18.45
CA ASP A 145 -16.20 -9.39 17.58
C ASP A 145 -15.89 -10.85 17.20
N LYS A 146 -14.82 -11.42 17.75
CA LYS A 146 -14.31 -12.78 17.50
C LYS A 146 -13.76 -13.05 16.10
N LYS A 147 -13.67 -12.06 15.23
CA LYS A 147 -13.03 -12.19 13.92
C LYS A 147 -11.50 -12.08 14.03
N PRO A 148 -10.75 -12.71 13.11
CA PRO A 148 -9.29 -12.62 13.10
C PRO A 148 -8.81 -11.31 12.45
N TYR A 149 -7.80 -10.69 13.05
CA TYR A 149 -7.18 -9.45 12.59
C TYR A 149 -5.66 -9.47 12.71
N GLY A 150 -4.99 -8.65 11.89
CA GLY A 150 -3.54 -8.54 11.85
C GLY A 150 -2.88 -9.66 11.07
N PRO A 151 -1.55 -9.63 10.93
CA PRO A 151 -0.80 -10.59 10.14
C PRO A 151 -0.71 -11.97 10.80
N LEU A 152 -0.36 -12.98 10.00
CA LEU A 152 0.06 -14.29 10.49
C LEU A 152 1.29 -14.16 11.39
N PRO A 153 1.54 -15.13 12.30
CA PRO A 153 2.82 -15.23 13.01
C PRO A 153 3.99 -15.28 12.02
N ARG A 154 5.09 -14.59 12.34
CA ARG A 154 6.24 -14.41 11.44
C ARG A 154 6.95 -15.72 11.07
N ASP A 155 6.92 -16.70 11.96
CA ASP A 155 7.42 -18.07 11.73
C ASP A 155 6.53 -18.87 10.78
N TRP A 156 5.25 -18.50 10.66
CA TRP A 156 4.36 -19.11 9.67
C TRP A 156 4.51 -18.42 8.31
N GLY A 157 4.25 -17.12 8.26
CA GLY A 157 4.35 -16.34 7.03
C GLY A 157 4.50 -14.85 7.28
N GLN A 158 5.28 -14.17 6.44
CA GLN A 158 5.59 -12.76 6.59
C GLN A 158 5.55 -12.03 5.25
N TRP A 159 4.70 -11.01 5.16
CA TRP A 159 4.73 -10.07 4.04
C TRP A 159 6.03 -9.27 4.03
N GLN A 160 6.68 -9.15 2.87
CA GLN A 160 7.94 -8.42 2.70
C GLN A 160 7.78 -7.17 1.84
N GLY A 161 6.75 -7.12 0.97
CA GLY A 161 6.52 -6.00 0.08
C GLY A 161 6.16 -6.42 -1.34
N LEU A 162 6.10 -5.46 -2.23
CA LEU A 162 5.90 -5.69 -3.67
C LEU A 162 6.92 -4.96 -4.50
N GLY A 163 7.39 -5.61 -5.56
CA GLY A 163 8.20 -5.02 -6.61
C GLY A 163 7.36 -4.65 -7.82
N LEU A 164 7.80 -3.65 -8.54
CA LEU A 164 7.25 -3.28 -9.83
C LEU A 164 8.30 -3.49 -10.91
N HIS A 165 7.91 -4.09 -12.02
CA HIS A 165 8.71 -4.19 -13.23
C HIS A 165 7.81 -3.91 -14.42
N ASP A 166 7.99 -2.77 -15.06
CA ASP A 166 7.04 -2.17 -16.00
C ASP A 166 5.64 -2.07 -15.36
N ASN A 167 4.62 -2.68 -15.94
CA ASN A 167 3.27 -2.76 -15.37
C ASN A 167 3.00 -4.04 -14.58
N ARG A 168 4.03 -4.84 -14.32
CA ARG A 168 3.91 -6.08 -13.54
C ARG A 168 4.14 -5.82 -12.06
N VAL A 169 3.36 -6.51 -11.25
CA VAL A 169 3.53 -6.56 -9.79
C VAL A 169 4.15 -7.90 -9.42
N ILE A 170 5.21 -7.86 -8.62
CA ILE A 170 5.85 -9.03 -8.03
C ILE A 170 5.64 -8.96 -6.53
N LEU A 171 4.80 -9.82 -6.00
CA LEU A 171 4.54 -9.97 -4.57
C LEU A 171 5.72 -10.68 -3.92
N HIS A 172 6.21 -10.16 -2.81
CA HIS A 172 7.33 -10.71 -2.07
C HIS A 172 6.90 -11.01 -0.64
N TYR A 173 7.02 -12.27 -0.22
CA TYR A 173 6.69 -12.72 1.13
C TYR A 173 7.52 -13.93 1.55
N LYS A 174 7.44 -14.34 2.81
CA LYS A 174 8.09 -15.53 3.34
C LYS A 174 7.07 -16.55 3.82
N ILE A 175 7.37 -17.82 3.63
CA ILE A 175 6.68 -18.97 4.23
C ILE A 175 7.73 -19.83 4.91
N ALA A 176 7.51 -20.21 6.17
CA ALA A 176 8.51 -20.97 6.95
C ALA A 176 9.90 -20.31 6.92
N GLY A 177 9.96 -18.97 6.90
CA GLY A 177 11.22 -18.21 6.84
C GLY A 177 11.87 -18.13 5.44
N ARG A 178 11.36 -18.84 4.40
CA ARG A 178 11.90 -18.87 3.05
C ARG A 178 11.16 -17.92 2.11
N HIS A 179 11.90 -17.23 1.24
CA HIS A 179 11.33 -16.26 0.33
C HIS A 179 10.50 -16.91 -0.78
N VAL A 180 9.39 -16.25 -1.09
CA VAL A 180 8.51 -16.55 -2.22
C VAL A 180 8.31 -15.27 -3.01
N LEU A 181 8.54 -15.34 -4.31
CA LEU A 181 8.15 -14.30 -5.27
C LEU A 181 6.98 -14.81 -6.09
N GLU A 182 5.95 -13.99 -6.25
CA GLU A 182 4.76 -14.34 -7.01
C GLU A 182 4.35 -13.18 -7.91
N SER A 183 4.21 -13.44 -9.21
CA SER A 183 3.71 -12.46 -10.19
C SER A 183 2.42 -12.96 -10.82
N PRO A 184 1.26 -12.33 -10.50
CA PRO A 184 0.01 -12.64 -11.17
C PRO A 184 -0.03 -11.95 -12.55
N SER A 185 -0.57 -12.65 -13.56
CA SER A 185 -0.79 -12.14 -14.91
C SER A 185 -2.05 -12.74 -15.53
N TYR A 186 -2.44 -12.30 -16.73
CA TYR A 186 -3.54 -12.87 -17.49
C TYR A 186 -3.06 -13.31 -18.87
N LYS A 187 -3.46 -14.50 -19.28
CA LYS A 187 -3.21 -15.01 -20.61
C LYS A 187 -4.48 -15.58 -21.22
N GLU A 188 -4.61 -15.41 -22.53
CA GLU A 188 -5.73 -15.94 -23.29
C GLU A 188 -5.22 -16.67 -24.51
N SER A 189 -5.72 -17.88 -24.76
CA SER A 189 -5.42 -18.68 -25.94
C SER A 189 -6.59 -19.62 -26.22
N ASP A 190 -6.92 -19.81 -27.52
CA ASP A 190 -7.96 -20.73 -27.99
C ASP A 190 -9.33 -20.55 -27.28
N GLY A 191 -9.69 -19.30 -26.97
CA GLY A 191 -10.95 -18.93 -26.31
C GLY A 191 -11.01 -19.27 -24.81
N VAL A 192 -9.88 -19.58 -24.19
CA VAL A 192 -9.76 -19.70 -22.74
C VAL A 192 -8.86 -18.60 -22.20
N GLY A 193 -9.43 -17.77 -21.32
CA GLY A 193 -8.67 -16.78 -20.58
C GLY A 193 -8.43 -17.23 -19.15
N ALA A 194 -7.19 -17.14 -18.67
CA ALA A 194 -6.79 -17.61 -17.36
C ALA A 194 -5.96 -16.59 -16.58
N VAL A 195 -6.19 -16.55 -15.28
CA VAL A 195 -5.27 -15.92 -14.32
C VAL A 195 -4.09 -16.86 -14.14
N ILE A 196 -2.89 -16.35 -14.38
CA ILE A 196 -1.65 -17.08 -14.20
C ILE A 196 -0.99 -16.57 -12.92
N ARG A 197 -0.56 -17.49 -12.05
CA ARG A 197 0.29 -17.23 -10.90
C ARG A 197 1.64 -17.85 -11.18
N THR A 198 2.63 -17.03 -11.55
CA THR A 198 4.02 -17.46 -11.66
C THR A 198 4.64 -17.31 -10.28
N MET A 199 5.17 -18.41 -9.74
CA MET A 199 5.69 -18.46 -8.38
C MET A 199 7.11 -19.02 -8.37
N ASN A 200 7.99 -18.35 -7.63
CA ASN A 200 9.37 -18.79 -7.38
C ASN A 200 9.59 -18.99 -5.89
N PHE A 201 10.26 -20.06 -5.55
CA PHE A 201 10.55 -20.47 -4.19
C PHE A 201 12.05 -20.63 -4.00
N GLU A 202 12.56 -20.14 -2.87
CA GLU A 202 13.90 -20.51 -2.39
C GLU A 202 13.97 -22.00 -2.02
N GLU A 203 15.17 -22.46 -1.71
CA GLU A 203 15.39 -23.78 -1.12
C GLU A 203 14.54 -23.97 0.15
N ARG A 204 13.84 -25.10 0.27
CA ARG A 204 12.87 -25.41 1.31
C ARG A 204 13.31 -26.66 2.09
N ASP A 205 13.38 -26.53 3.40
CA ASP A 205 13.76 -27.63 4.30
C ASP A 205 12.56 -28.53 4.64
N GLU A 206 11.33 -28.04 4.43
CA GLU A 206 10.09 -28.75 4.74
C GLU A 206 9.05 -28.60 3.61
N ASP A 207 8.09 -29.50 3.60
CA ASP A 207 6.95 -29.43 2.69
C ASP A 207 6.06 -28.26 3.09
N ILE A 208 5.53 -27.54 2.09
CA ILE A 208 4.58 -26.45 2.28
C ILE A 208 3.31 -26.69 1.47
N MET A 209 2.19 -26.14 1.92
CA MET A 209 0.91 -26.34 1.26
C MET A 209 0.19 -25.00 1.04
N LEU A 210 -0.14 -24.72 -0.23
CA LEU A 210 -0.83 -23.51 -0.67
C LEU A 210 -2.33 -23.78 -0.83
N GLN A 211 -3.20 -22.92 -0.30
CA GLN A 211 -4.61 -22.84 -0.68
C GLN A 211 -4.71 -22.14 -2.05
N VAL A 212 -5.08 -22.87 -3.09
CA VAL A 212 -5.16 -22.33 -4.45
C VAL A 212 -6.51 -21.68 -4.71
N VAL A 213 -7.57 -22.48 -4.68
CA VAL A 213 -8.97 -22.02 -4.85
C VAL A 213 -9.91 -22.83 -3.99
N LYS A 214 -11.11 -22.28 -3.73
CA LYS A 214 -12.26 -23.01 -3.22
C LYS A 214 -13.36 -23.02 -4.27
N GLY A 215 -13.85 -24.22 -4.63
CA GLY A 215 -14.98 -24.44 -5.52
C GLY A 215 -16.12 -25.16 -4.83
N GLU A 216 -17.15 -25.53 -5.60
CA GLU A 216 -18.27 -26.34 -5.13
C GLU A 216 -17.96 -27.83 -5.35
N GLY A 217 -18.05 -28.62 -4.27
CA GLY A 217 -17.72 -30.03 -4.27
C GLY A 217 -16.22 -30.32 -4.46
N GLN A 218 -15.86 -31.59 -4.54
CA GLN A 218 -14.48 -32.03 -4.72
C GLN A 218 -14.02 -31.87 -6.17
N ALA A 219 -12.85 -31.25 -6.38
CA ALA A 219 -12.25 -31.17 -7.71
C ALA A 219 -11.76 -32.54 -8.19
N LYS A 220 -11.99 -32.84 -9.46
CA LYS A 220 -11.47 -34.05 -10.14
C LYS A 220 -10.12 -33.70 -10.77
N VAL A 221 -9.07 -34.41 -10.38
CA VAL A 221 -7.72 -34.24 -10.92
C VAL A 221 -7.49 -35.19 -12.08
N SER A 222 -7.00 -34.66 -13.20
CA SER A 222 -6.64 -35.39 -14.41
C SER A 222 -5.29 -34.89 -14.94
N THR A 223 -4.68 -35.64 -15.86
CA THR A 223 -3.42 -35.26 -16.49
C THR A 223 -3.59 -35.21 -18.01
N HIS A 224 -3.15 -34.12 -18.62
CA HIS A 224 -3.16 -33.88 -20.06
C HIS A 224 -1.75 -33.49 -20.50
N ASP A 225 -1.09 -34.28 -21.31
CA ASP A 225 0.28 -34.02 -21.82
C ASP A 225 1.27 -33.57 -20.72
N ARG A 226 1.28 -34.29 -19.59
CA ARG A 226 2.08 -34.02 -18.37
C ARG A 226 1.61 -32.81 -17.55
N ILE A 227 0.60 -32.07 -17.99
CA ILE A 227 -0.02 -30.98 -17.22
C ILE A 227 -1.09 -31.55 -16.31
N SER A 228 -0.97 -31.30 -15.01
CA SER A 228 -1.99 -31.68 -14.03
C SER A 228 -3.10 -30.65 -14.02
N VAL A 229 -4.37 -31.09 -14.12
CA VAL A 229 -5.55 -30.22 -14.10
C VAL A 229 -6.52 -30.71 -13.07
N ALA A 230 -6.90 -29.84 -12.15
CA ALA A 230 -7.99 -30.03 -11.21
C ALA A 230 -9.22 -29.25 -11.67
N LYS A 231 -10.39 -29.89 -11.79
CA LYS A 231 -11.60 -29.26 -12.28
C LYS A 231 -12.79 -29.56 -11.37
N PHE A 232 -13.55 -28.50 -11.05
CA PHE A 232 -14.82 -28.57 -10.31
C PHE A 232 -16.01 -28.74 -11.27
N ASP A 233 -17.10 -29.27 -10.77
CA ASP A 233 -18.34 -29.43 -11.56
C ASP A 233 -18.95 -28.07 -11.95
N SER A 234 -18.68 -27.00 -11.20
CA SER A 234 -19.04 -25.59 -11.54
C SER A 234 -18.35 -25.05 -12.80
N GLY A 235 -17.31 -25.72 -13.29
CA GLY A 235 -16.50 -25.28 -14.43
C GLY A 235 -15.19 -24.59 -14.04
N LEU A 236 -14.99 -24.24 -12.76
CA LEU A 236 -13.70 -23.73 -12.28
C LEU A 236 -12.63 -24.79 -12.43
N ALA A 237 -11.51 -24.46 -13.04
CA ALA A 237 -10.39 -25.35 -13.27
C ALA A 237 -9.06 -24.68 -12.93
N VAL A 238 -8.11 -25.49 -12.48
CA VAL A 238 -6.73 -25.07 -12.18
C VAL A 238 -5.78 -26.02 -12.85
N ALA A 239 -4.81 -25.50 -13.59
CA ALA A 239 -3.75 -26.29 -14.20
C ALA A 239 -2.39 -25.93 -13.60
N LEU A 240 -1.53 -26.92 -13.44
CA LEU A 240 -0.16 -26.80 -12.92
C LEU A 240 0.83 -27.15 -14.03
N SER A 241 1.87 -26.33 -14.20
CA SER A 241 2.95 -26.58 -15.19
C SER A 241 3.62 -27.94 -14.99
N ALA A 242 4.12 -28.53 -16.07
CA ALA A 242 4.73 -29.85 -16.05
C ALA A 242 5.99 -29.94 -15.17
N GLU A 243 6.74 -28.85 -15.07
CA GLU A 243 8.00 -28.75 -14.32
C GLU A 243 7.79 -28.12 -12.94
N ALA A 244 6.86 -28.67 -12.16
CA ALA A 244 6.49 -28.14 -10.86
C ALA A 244 7.23 -28.78 -9.67
N GLY A 245 8.42 -29.38 -9.90
CA GLY A 245 9.28 -29.87 -8.81
C GLY A 245 8.63 -30.93 -7.90
N GLY A 246 7.71 -31.74 -8.42
CA GLY A 246 6.98 -32.75 -7.64
C GLY A 246 5.74 -32.21 -6.91
N ALA A 247 5.41 -30.94 -7.06
CA ALA A 247 4.18 -30.37 -6.49
C ALA A 247 2.91 -31.07 -7.02
N LYS A 248 1.92 -31.25 -6.16
CA LYS A 248 0.71 -32.03 -6.46
C LYS A 248 -0.55 -31.36 -5.91
N PHE A 249 -1.64 -31.46 -6.69
CA PHE A 249 -2.96 -31.07 -6.20
C PHE A 249 -3.48 -32.01 -5.12
N VAL A 250 -4.05 -31.42 -4.09
CA VAL A 250 -4.80 -32.08 -3.01
C VAL A 250 -6.19 -31.47 -2.99
N ALA A 251 -7.19 -32.24 -3.45
CA ALA A 251 -8.58 -31.83 -3.47
C ALA A 251 -9.30 -32.42 -2.25
N THR A 252 -10.06 -31.58 -1.54
CA THR A 252 -10.82 -31.99 -0.33
C THR A 252 -12.33 -32.07 -0.63
N ASP A 253 -13.06 -32.84 0.16
CA ASP A 253 -14.49 -33.04 -0.03
C ASP A 253 -15.32 -31.77 0.20
N ASP A 254 -14.80 -30.82 1.00
CA ASP A 254 -15.43 -29.53 1.28
C ASP A 254 -15.06 -28.42 0.24
N GLY A 255 -14.45 -28.82 -0.88
CA GLY A 255 -14.22 -27.98 -2.04
C GLY A 255 -12.91 -27.17 -2.03
N HIS A 256 -12.00 -27.42 -1.09
CA HIS A 256 -10.68 -26.79 -1.17
C HIS A 256 -9.79 -27.54 -2.18
N LEU A 257 -9.14 -26.76 -3.05
CA LEU A 257 -8.04 -27.24 -3.88
C LEU A 257 -6.75 -26.63 -3.36
N ARG A 258 -5.86 -27.47 -2.93
CA ARG A 258 -4.56 -27.13 -2.37
C ARG A 258 -3.45 -27.61 -3.28
N LEU A 259 -2.26 -27.01 -3.16
CA LEU A 259 -1.04 -27.45 -3.81
C LEU A 259 -0.02 -27.83 -2.74
N ALA A 260 0.27 -29.12 -2.62
CA ALA A 260 1.37 -29.62 -1.81
C ALA A 260 2.68 -29.44 -2.59
N ILE A 261 3.64 -28.73 -2.02
CA ILE A 261 4.94 -28.43 -2.60
C ILE A 261 5.99 -29.08 -1.70
N PRO A 262 6.72 -30.09 -2.18
CA PRO A 262 7.69 -30.80 -1.36
C PRO A 262 8.90 -29.92 -1.01
N SER A 263 9.59 -30.27 0.05
CA SER A 263 10.93 -29.77 0.36
C SER A 263 11.89 -29.99 -0.82
N GLY A 264 12.90 -29.14 -0.95
CA GLY A 264 13.85 -29.24 -2.07
C GLY A 264 14.48 -27.91 -2.44
N GLY A 265 15.27 -27.92 -3.51
CA GLY A 265 15.98 -26.75 -4.03
C GLY A 265 15.07 -25.66 -4.62
N LEU A 266 15.67 -24.73 -5.34
CA LEU A 266 14.97 -23.67 -6.05
C LEU A 266 13.85 -24.25 -6.93
N LEU A 267 12.69 -23.62 -6.92
CA LEU A 267 11.55 -24.04 -7.71
C LEU A 267 10.87 -22.83 -8.36
N ALA A 268 10.54 -22.94 -9.63
CA ALA A 268 9.64 -22.04 -10.33
C ALA A 268 8.49 -22.84 -10.94
N LEU A 269 7.25 -22.35 -10.79
CA LEU A 269 6.06 -23.00 -11.36
C LEU A 269 5.03 -21.97 -11.82
N ASN A 270 4.16 -22.41 -12.75
CA ASN A 270 2.98 -21.67 -13.17
C ASN A 270 1.71 -22.40 -12.73
N LEU A 271 0.79 -21.67 -12.11
CA LEU A 271 -0.59 -22.06 -11.87
C LEU A 271 -1.51 -21.23 -12.77
N ALA A 272 -2.37 -21.86 -13.55
CA ALA A 272 -3.41 -21.19 -14.32
C ALA A 272 -4.79 -21.48 -13.75
N ILE A 273 -5.62 -20.45 -13.56
CA ILE A 273 -6.95 -20.55 -12.96
C ILE A 273 -7.96 -19.94 -13.94
N ALA A 274 -8.96 -20.70 -14.34
CA ALA A 274 -9.99 -20.26 -15.28
C ALA A 274 -11.32 -21.00 -15.06
N ASN A 275 -12.40 -20.43 -15.62
CA ASN A 275 -13.61 -21.17 -15.89
C ASN A 275 -13.53 -21.75 -17.32
N GLY A 276 -13.59 -23.09 -17.49
CA GLY A 276 -13.46 -23.66 -18.83
C GLY A 276 -13.22 -25.16 -18.89
N LYS A 277 -12.79 -25.61 -20.09
CA LYS A 277 -12.45 -27.00 -20.36
C LYS A 277 -11.04 -27.33 -19.90
N ALA A 278 -10.85 -28.48 -19.25
CA ALA A 278 -9.56 -28.91 -18.73
C ALA A 278 -8.48 -29.01 -19.83
N GLU A 279 -8.82 -29.56 -20.99
CA GLU A 279 -7.88 -29.73 -22.10
C GLU A 279 -7.39 -28.38 -22.65
N ALA A 280 -8.28 -27.39 -22.77
CA ALA A 280 -7.93 -26.06 -23.26
C ALA A 280 -7.01 -25.32 -22.27
N LEU A 281 -7.29 -25.46 -20.95
CA LEU A 281 -6.45 -24.89 -19.90
C LEU A 281 -5.09 -25.57 -19.83
N ALA A 282 -5.02 -26.91 -19.98
CA ALA A 282 -3.77 -27.65 -20.07
C ALA A 282 -2.91 -27.18 -21.27
N LYS A 283 -3.55 -27.02 -22.44
CA LYS A 283 -2.86 -26.50 -23.65
C LYS A 283 -2.30 -25.10 -23.43
N LEU A 284 -3.09 -24.21 -22.80
CA LEU A 284 -2.63 -22.86 -22.46
C LEU A 284 -1.39 -22.90 -21.54
N VAL A 285 -1.43 -23.69 -20.44
CA VAL A 285 -0.29 -23.84 -19.52
C VAL A 285 0.93 -24.45 -20.23
N GLY A 286 0.72 -25.46 -21.08
CA GLY A 286 1.79 -26.08 -21.88
C GLY A 286 2.47 -25.06 -22.83
N SER A 287 1.72 -24.08 -23.32
CA SER A 287 2.27 -23.02 -24.18
C SER A 287 3.06 -21.95 -23.44
N LEU A 288 2.93 -21.84 -22.11
CA LEU A 288 3.71 -20.87 -21.31
C LEU A 288 5.19 -21.23 -21.22
N GLY A 289 5.53 -22.52 -21.44
CA GLY A 289 6.88 -23.01 -21.25
C GLY A 289 7.31 -23.07 -19.79
N GLN A 290 8.61 -22.92 -19.56
CA GLN A 290 9.20 -22.91 -18.22
C GLN A 290 8.77 -21.62 -17.48
N ALA A 291 8.51 -21.74 -16.18
CA ALA A 291 8.18 -20.59 -15.35
C ALA A 291 9.39 -19.64 -15.27
N GLU A 292 9.09 -18.34 -15.34
CA GLU A 292 10.09 -17.27 -15.32
C GLU A 292 10.85 -17.23 -13.98
N ASN A 293 12.14 -16.89 -14.04
CA ASN A 293 12.91 -16.54 -12.85
C ASN A 293 12.60 -15.09 -12.44
N LEU A 294 11.68 -14.92 -11.51
CA LEU A 294 11.24 -13.61 -11.01
C LEU A 294 12.32 -12.88 -10.21
N LEU A 295 13.32 -13.58 -9.67
CA LEU A 295 14.34 -12.96 -8.82
C LEU A 295 15.19 -11.95 -9.61
N GLU A 296 15.58 -12.30 -10.82
CA GLU A 296 16.33 -11.41 -11.69
C GLU A 296 15.52 -10.17 -12.06
N THR A 297 14.27 -10.36 -12.49
CA THR A 297 13.33 -9.28 -12.80
C THR A 297 13.10 -8.36 -11.59
N PHE A 298 12.92 -8.95 -10.38
CA PHE A 298 12.70 -8.22 -9.14
C PHE A 298 13.92 -7.38 -8.72
N GLN A 299 15.14 -7.88 -8.92
CA GLN A 299 16.38 -7.20 -8.56
C GLN A 299 16.78 -6.10 -9.55
N GLN A 300 16.39 -6.19 -10.80
CA GLN A 300 16.73 -5.19 -11.83
C GLN A 300 15.95 -3.89 -11.68
N GLY A 301 14.79 -3.93 -11.02
CA GLY A 301 13.86 -2.80 -11.03
C GLY A 301 13.21 -2.58 -12.39
N SER A 302 12.62 -1.44 -12.58
CA SER A 302 11.90 -1.03 -13.79
C SER A 302 12.45 0.30 -14.30
N GLY A 303 12.29 0.60 -15.58
CA GLY A 303 12.46 1.98 -16.04
C GLY A 303 11.32 2.87 -15.52
N ARG A 304 11.58 4.17 -15.47
CA ARG A 304 10.62 5.15 -14.94
C ARG A 304 9.28 5.14 -15.67
N ARG A 305 8.21 4.98 -14.91
CA ARG A 305 6.82 5.14 -15.37
C ARG A 305 6.35 6.58 -15.32
N TRP A 306 6.85 7.36 -14.33
CA TRP A 306 6.44 8.72 -14.06
C TRP A 306 7.52 9.69 -14.55
N THR A 307 7.66 9.80 -15.86
CA THR A 307 8.76 10.53 -16.50
C THR A 307 8.57 12.04 -16.55
N GLU A 308 7.33 12.53 -16.37
CA GLU A 308 7.03 13.94 -16.47
C GLU A 308 7.22 14.68 -15.15
N THR A 309 7.86 15.82 -15.21
CA THR A 309 8.01 16.75 -14.10
C THR A 309 7.08 17.94 -14.25
N ILE A 310 6.56 18.46 -13.15
CA ILE A 310 5.64 19.60 -13.14
C ILE A 310 6.28 20.77 -12.41
N LYS A 311 6.23 21.95 -13.02
CA LYS A 311 6.74 23.18 -12.43
C LYS A 311 5.61 24.00 -11.84
N THR A 312 5.80 24.47 -10.61
CA THR A 312 4.89 25.40 -9.94
C THR A 312 5.66 26.57 -9.35
N LYS A 313 4.96 27.67 -9.07
CA LYS A 313 5.57 28.88 -8.51
C LYS A 313 5.06 29.12 -7.10
N PRO A 314 5.88 29.73 -6.22
CA PRO A 314 5.46 30.08 -4.88
C PRO A 314 4.28 31.05 -4.91
N ARG A 315 3.42 30.93 -3.91
CA ARG A 315 2.35 31.89 -3.64
C ARG A 315 2.56 32.51 -2.28
N ARG A 316 2.79 33.82 -2.25
CA ARG A 316 2.87 34.56 -0.99
C ARG A 316 1.50 34.92 -0.47
N LEU A 317 1.31 34.71 0.82
CA LEU A 317 0.09 35.08 1.55
C LEU A 317 0.39 36.25 2.51
N GLY A 318 -0.60 37.12 2.64
CA GLY A 318 -0.56 38.25 3.57
C GLY A 318 0.25 39.47 3.10
N LYS A 319 0.30 40.47 3.96
CA LYS A 319 1.13 41.69 3.77
C LYS A 319 2.53 41.42 4.35
N PRO A 320 3.58 42.09 3.86
CA PRO A 320 4.90 42.03 4.47
C PRO A 320 4.81 42.37 5.98
N GLY A 321 5.40 41.54 6.81
CA GLY A 321 5.42 41.69 8.28
C GLY A 321 6.65 41.00 8.86
N ALA A 322 6.65 40.75 10.16
CA ALA A 322 7.70 40.02 10.85
C ALA A 322 7.88 38.59 10.31
N PHE A 323 6.77 38.00 9.83
CA PHE A 323 6.73 36.72 9.17
C PHE A 323 6.08 36.85 7.80
N VAL A 324 6.60 36.09 6.83
CA VAL A 324 6.04 35.97 5.48
C VAL A 324 5.69 34.53 5.27
N THR A 325 4.45 34.26 4.86
CA THR A 325 4.01 32.91 4.50
C THR A 325 4.14 32.72 3.00
N GLU A 326 4.95 31.77 2.59
CA GLU A 326 5.04 31.31 1.20
C GLU A 326 4.48 29.88 1.11
N ILE A 327 3.61 29.66 0.14
CA ILE A 327 3.04 28.35 -0.12
C ILE A 327 3.87 27.65 -1.19
N ILE A 328 4.35 26.45 -0.89
CA ILE A 328 4.84 25.51 -1.88
C ILE A 328 3.61 24.99 -2.65
N THR A 329 3.34 25.59 -3.81
CA THR A 329 2.12 25.32 -4.57
C THR A 329 2.14 23.89 -5.11
N SER A 330 1.13 23.08 -4.77
CA SER A 330 0.98 21.70 -5.23
C SER A 330 0.67 21.64 -6.73
N PRO A 331 1.07 20.55 -7.43
CA PRO A 331 0.79 20.34 -8.85
C PRO A 331 -0.61 19.75 -9.06
N ASP A 332 -1.66 20.49 -8.68
CA ASP A 332 -3.06 19.99 -8.76
C ASP A 332 -3.47 19.62 -10.19
N LYS A 333 -2.89 20.30 -11.17
CA LYS A 333 -3.00 19.94 -12.58
C LYS A 333 -1.75 19.17 -12.98
N ASN A 334 -1.84 17.87 -13.06
CA ASN A 334 -0.73 16.99 -13.41
C ASN A 334 -1.17 15.92 -14.43
N PRO A 335 -0.22 15.36 -15.23
CA PRO A 335 -0.52 14.41 -16.30
C PRO A 335 -1.11 13.09 -15.80
N TYR A 336 -0.84 12.75 -14.55
CA TYR A 336 -1.31 11.50 -13.93
C TYR A 336 -2.71 11.63 -13.31
N ARG A 337 -3.28 12.83 -13.31
CA ARG A 337 -4.56 13.15 -12.67
C ARG A 337 -4.59 12.80 -11.19
N SER A 338 -3.41 12.82 -10.56
CA SER A 338 -3.29 12.60 -9.11
C SER A 338 -4.12 13.62 -8.36
N TRP A 339 -4.97 13.14 -7.48
CA TRP A 339 -5.72 14.01 -6.58
C TRP A 339 -4.86 14.36 -5.38
N MET A 340 -4.33 15.59 -5.37
CA MET A 340 -3.31 16.09 -4.43
C MET A 340 -3.89 16.37 -3.03
N ARG A 341 -4.43 15.34 -2.38
CA ARG A 341 -4.86 15.40 -0.97
C ARG A 341 -3.67 15.05 -0.10
N LEU A 342 -2.90 16.07 0.30
CA LEU A 342 -1.64 15.91 1.01
C LEU A 342 -1.86 15.20 2.35
N GLY A 343 -1.01 14.24 2.68
CA GLY A 343 -0.99 13.46 3.92
C GLY A 343 0.13 13.88 4.86
N GLY A 344 1.37 13.57 4.54
CA GLY A 344 2.55 13.90 5.32
C GLY A 344 3.70 14.33 4.43
N PHE A 345 4.72 14.94 5.02
CA PHE A 345 5.93 15.37 4.31
C PHE A 345 7.13 15.38 5.25
N ASP A 346 8.33 15.31 4.67
CA ASP A 346 9.59 15.60 5.37
C ASP A 346 10.63 16.18 4.40
N PHE A 347 11.63 16.87 4.94
CA PHE A 347 12.69 17.48 4.14
C PHE A 347 13.93 16.60 4.11
N PHE A 348 14.58 16.53 2.97
CA PHE A 348 15.94 16.03 2.87
C PHE A 348 16.93 17.02 3.52
N GLU A 349 18.12 16.55 3.82
CA GLU A 349 19.19 17.40 4.34
C GLU A 349 19.40 18.63 3.46
N GLY A 350 19.58 19.79 4.08
CA GLY A 350 19.70 21.08 3.39
C GLY A 350 18.39 21.81 3.09
N GLY A 351 17.23 21.12 3.17
CA GLY A 351 15.90 21.74 3.10
C GLY A 351 15.45 22.27 1.73
N ASP A 352 16.23 22.06 0.67
CA ASP A 352 15.86 22.46 -0.71
C ASP A 352 14.96 21.43 -1.41
N ARG A 353 14.91 20.23 -0.87
CA ARG A 353 14.18 19.09 -1.39
C ARG A 353 13.31 18.47 -0.30
N ALA A 354 12.08 18.07 -0.64
CA ALA A 354 11.19 17.38 0.28
C ALA A 354 10.47 16.24 -0.42
N ALA A 355 10.05 15.24 0.37
CA ALA A 355 9.11 14.21 -0.06
C ALA A 355 7.74 14.50 0.54
N VAL A 356 6.67 14.31 -0.25
CA VAL A 356 5.29 14.59 0.14
C VAL A 356 4.41 13.41 -0.25
N CYS A 357 3.71 12.79 0.70
CA CYS A 357 2.73 11.77 0.39
C CYS A 357 1.32 12.35 0.24
N THR A 358 0.47 11.63 -0.48
CA THR A 358 -0.96 11.95 -0.61
C THR A 358 -1.82 10.85 -0.03
N TRP A 359 -2.97 11.21 0.54
CA TRP A 359 -3.95 10.24 1.04
C TRP A 359 -4.45 9.26 -0.05
N MET A 360 -4.23 9.63 -1.33
CA MET A 360 -4.61 8.80 -2.48
C MET A 360 -3.59 7.72 -2.84
N GLY A 361 -2.44 7.67 -2.16
CA GLY A 361 -1.44 6.62 -2.34
C GLY A 361 -0.16 7.03 -3.05
N ASP A 362 0.01 8.31 -3.40
CA ASP A 362 1.20 8.79 -4.08
C ASP A 362 2.28 9.29 -3.13
N VAL A 363 3.53 9.28 -3.61
CA VAL A 363 4.62 10.11 -3.08
C VAL A 363 5.23 10.93 -4.21
N TRP A 364 5.46 12.19 -3.90
CA TRP A 364 6.07 13.18 -4.79
C TRP A 364 7.32 13.75 -4.16
N ILE A 365 8.34 14.00 -4.97
CA ILE A 365 9.48 14.82 -4.60
C ILE A 365 9.22 16.24 -5.09
N VAL A 366 9.48 17.23 -4.24
CA VAL A 366 9.52 18.65 -4.60
C VAL A 366 10.92 19.16 -4.39
N GLU A 367 11.47 19.87 -5.39
CA GLU A 367 12.80 20.45 -5.40
C GLU A 367 12.74 21.94 -5.72
N GLY A 368 13.80 22.69 -5.37
CA GLY A 368 13.92 24.12 -5.63
C GLY A 368 13.23 24.99 -4.57
N ILE A 369 13.06 24.46 -3.35
CA ILE A 369 12.40 25.18 -2.25
C ILE A 369 13.21 26.43 -1.85
N ASN A 370 14.53 26.33 -1.89
CA ASN A 370 15.46 27.41 -1.54
C ASN A 370 16.08 28.13 -2.78
N SER A 371 15.61 27.82 -3.99
CA SER A 371 16.15 28.40 -5.22
C SER A 371 15.81 29.90 -5.38
N ASP A 372 16.64 30.63 -6.11
CA ASP A 372 16.41 32.04 -6.45
C ASP A 372 16.69 32.28 -7.96
N PRO A 373 15.68 32.61 -8.79
CA PRO A 373 14.26 32.78 -8.43
C PRO A 373 13.62 31.44 -8.04
N GLN A 374 12.68 31.49 -7.10
CA GLN A 374 12.02 30.28 -6.57
C GLN A 374 11.06 29.68 -7.60
N GLU A 375 11.30 28.45 -7.98
CA GLU A 375 10.44 27.61 -8.83
C GLU A 375 10.50 26.18 -8.32
N PHE A 376 9.34 25.57 -8.05
CA PHE A 376 9.26 24.22 -7.56
C PHE A 376 9.16 23.22 -8.70
N THR A 377 9.95 22.15 -8.66
CA THR A 377 9.87 21.01 -9.58
C THR A 377 9.32 19.81 -8.83
N TRP A 378 8.20 19.28 -9.31
CA TRP A 378 7.53 18.12 -8.73
C TRP A 378 7.71 16.88 -9.59
N THR A 379 8.13 15.78 -8.98
CA THR A 379 8.30 14.47 -9.61
C THR A 379 7.57 13.42 -8.79
N ARG A 380 6.68 12.66 -9.42
CA ARG A 380 6.02 11.53 -8.79
C ARG A 380 6.97 10.34 -8.75
N ILE A 381 7.13 9.70 -7.58
CA ILE A 381 8.06 8.59 -7.40
C ILE A 381 7.40 7.29 -6.95
N ALA A 382 6.21 7.35 -6.41
CA ALA A 382 5.47 6.18 -5.91
C ALA A 382 3.97 6.39 -5.99
N THR A 383 3.20 5.28 -6.01
CA THR A 383 1.73 5.31 -6.07
C THR A 383 1.11 4.01 -5.56
N GLY A 384 -0.21 3.97 -5.41
CA GLY A 384 -0.99 2.77 -5.11
C GLY A 384 -0.99 2.34 -3.64
N MET A 385 -0.35 3.08 -2.75
CA MET A 385 -0.27 2.77 -1.32
C MET A 385 -1.59 3.02 -0.57
N PHE A 386 -1.76 2.35 0.57
CA PHE A 386 -3.00 2.39 1.34
C PHE A 386 -3.07 3.61 2.27
N GLN A 387 -3.69 4.69 1.80
CA GLN A 387 -4.00 5.89 2.59
C GLN A 387 -2.79 6.43 3.39
N PRO A 388 -1.70 6.86 2.73
CA PRO A 388 -0.55 7.49 3.38
C PRO A 388 -0.95 8.77 4.13
N LEU A 389 -0.60 8.88 5.42
CA LEU A 389 -0.87 10.05 6.26
C LEU A 389 0.33 10.43 7.15
N GLY A 390 1.49 9.86 6.92
CA GLY A 390 2.73 10.24 7.56
C GLY A 390 3.92 9.87 6.67
N LEU A 391 4.99 10.65 6.73
CA LEU A 391 6.21 10.42 5.97
C LEU A 391 7.41 10.90 6.77
N LYS A 392 8.50 10.12 6.75
CA LYS A 392 9.77 10.46 7.37
C LYS A 392 10.94 10.10 6.47
N ILE A 393 11.94 10.95 6.45
CA ILE A 393 13.21 10.69 5.76
C ILE A 393 14.27 10.38 6.82
N VAL A 394 14.85 9.19 6.75
CA VAL A 394 15.91 8.74 7.66
C VAL A 394 17.09 8.29 6.81
N GLU A 395 18.24 8.93 6.99
CA GLU A 395 19.47 8.63 6.22
C GLU A 395 19.24 8.62 4.70
N GLY A 396 18.42 9.56 4.20
CA GLY A 396 18.08 9.70 2.79
C GLY A 396 17.02 8.73 2.28
N LYS A 397 16.58 7.74 3.06
CA LYS A 397 15.52 6.80 2.73
C LYS A 397 14.15 7.33 3.13
N ILE A 398 13.17 7.08 2.30
CA ILE A 398 11.79 7.54 2.52
C ILE A 398 10.96 6.43 3.14
N TYR A 399 10.38 6.72 4.30
CA TYR A 399 9.43 5.86 5.01
C TYR A 399 8.05 6.51 5.03
N VAL A 400 7.02 5.73 4.75
CA VAL A 400 5.65 6.22 4.64
C VAL A 400 4.73 5.41 5.56
N THR A 401 4.03 6.10 6.47
CA THR A 401 2.98 5.47 7.27
C THR A 401 1.74 5.32 6.42
N CYS A 402 1.40 4.08 6.12
CA CYS A 402 0.18 3.68 5.45
C CYS A 402 -0.78 3.04 6.47
N ARG A 403 -2.05 2.91 6.10
CA ARG A 403 -3.05 2.30 6.99
C ARG A 403 -2.72 0.85 7.35
N ASP A 404 -2.04 0.14 6.48
CA ASP A 404 -1.70 -1.29 6.59
C ASP A 404 -0.29 -1.56 7.10
N GLN A 405 0.64 -0.61 6.95
CA GLN A 405 2.06 -0.83 7.24
C GLN A 405 2.86 0.49 7.25
N ILE A 406 4.10 0.43 7.72
CA ILE A 406 5.13 1.41 7.34
C ILE A 406 5.84 0.85 6.11
N THR A 407 5.90 1.63 5.04
CA THR A 407 6.54 1.26 3.77
C THR A 407 7.85 2.01 3.61
N GLU A 408 8.98 1.31 3.40
CA GLU A 408 10.23 1.89 2.90
C GLU A 408 10.17 1.89 1.37
N LEU A 409 10.38 3.06 0.76
CA LEU A 409 10.44 3.19 -0.70
C LEU A 409 11.87 2.95 -1.17
N VAL A 410 12.07 1.93 -2.01
CA VAL A 410 13.39 1.54 -2.49
C VAL A 410 13.45 1.72 -4.01
N ASP A 411 14.38 2.53 -4.45
CA ASP A 411 14.82 2.66 -5.83
C ASP A 411 15.99 1.68 -6.00
N THR A 412 15.81 0.64 -6.80
CA THR A 412 16.80 -0.45 -6.91
C THR A 412 17.80 -0.23 -8.03
N ASN A 413 17.51 0.69 -8.95
CA ASN A 413 18.32 0.97 -10.13
C ASN A 413 18.82 2.41 -10.20
N ASP A 414 18.58 3.23 -9.15
CA ASP A 414 19.00 4.62 -9.01
C ASP A 414 18.44 5.56 -10.12
N ASP A 415 17.24 5.29 -10.62
CA ASP A 415 16.60 6.12 -11.66
C ASP A 415 15.69 7.22 -11.09
N GLY A 416 15.51 7.25 -9.78
CA GLY A 416 14.70 8.24 -9.05
C GLY A 416 13.22 7.87 -8.93
N GLU A 417 12.82 6.64 -9.25
CA GLU A 417 11.48 6.10 -9.04
C GLU A 417 11.53 4.86 -8.13
N THR A 418 10.46 4.60 -7.41
CA THR A 418 10.36 3.44 -6.51
C THR A 418 10.07 2.16 -7.29
N ASP A 419 10.97 1.19 -7.20
CA ASP A 419 10.79 -0.15 -7.74
C ASP A 419 10.24 -1.13 -6.71
N TYR A 420 10.68 -1.02 -5.46
CA TYR A 420 10.30 -1.93 -4.40
C TYR A 420 9.68 -1.19 -3.21
N TYR A 421 8.42 -1.49 -2.94
CA TYR A 421 7.63 -1.02 -1.80
C TYR A 421 7.81 -2.02 -0.67
N LYS A 422 8.89 -1.86 0.09
CA LYS A 422 9.27 -2.79 1.16
C LYS A 422 8.37 -2.59 2.37
N ALA A 423 7.77 -3.67 2.86
CA ALA A 423 7.05 -3.68 4.13
C ALA A 423 8.04 -3.59 5.29
N PHE A 424 8.38 -2.37 5.70
CA PHE A 424 9.31 -2.14 6.81
C PHE A 424 8.74 -2.67 8.12
N ASN A 425 7.47 -2.35 8.41
CA ASN A 425 6.72 -2.97 9.51
C ASN A 425 5.27 -3.19 9.07
N HIS A 426 4.79 -4.43 9.19
CA HIS A 426 3.46 -4.85 8.76
C HIS A 426 2.54 -5.24 9.91
N ASP A 427 2.87 -4.88 11.16
CA ASP A 427 2.13 -5.30 12.37
C ASP A 427 0.80 -4.54 12.57
N ALA A 428 0.46 -3.58 11.71
CA ALA A 428 -0.78 -2.81 11.81
C ALA A 428 -2.02 -3.73 11.76
N GLN A 429 -2.96 -3.52 12.69
CA GLN A 429 -4.23 -4.25 12.74
C GLN A 429 -5.29 -3.44 12.03
N VAL A 430 -5.80 -3.88 10.90
CA VAL A 430 -6.83 -3.21 10.09
C VAL A 430 -8.15 -3.94 10.22
N THR A 431 -9.23 -3.21 10.49
CA THR A 431 -10.61 -3.73 10.50
C THR A 431 -11.45 -3.11 9.38
N GLU A 432 -12.74 -3.35 9.38
CA GLU A 432 -13.65 -2.79 8.37
C GLU A 432 -13.95 -1.30 8.55
N HIS A 433 -13.51 -0.69 9.66
CA HIS A 433 -13.94 0.66 10.01
C HIS A 433 -13.16 1.74 9.26
N PHE A 434 -13.84 2.72 8.72
CA PHE A 434 -13.24 3.80 7.91
C PHE A 434 -12.31 4.73 8.71
N HIS A 435 -12.53 4.89 10.03
CA HIS A 435 -11.87 5.90 10.86
C HIS A 435 -10.53 5.46 11.48
N GLU A 436 -10.03 4.29 11.15
CA GLU A 436 -8.76 3.75 11.66
C GLU A 436 -7.55 4.33 10.92
N PHE A 437 -7.44 5.63 10.85
CA PHE A 437 -6.31 6.29 10.22
C PHE A 437 -5.02 5.99 10.97
N ALA A 438 -3.95 5.68 10.23
CA ALA A 438 -2.58 5.65 10.75
C ALA A 438 -1.94 6.98 10.36
N MET A 439 -1.60 7.81 11.33
CA MET A 439 -1.25 9.21 11.11
C MET A 439 0.12 9.52 11.67
N ASP A 440 0.78 10.46 11.00
CA ASP A 440 2.11 10.94 11.32
C ASP A 440 3.20 9.87 11.20
N LEU A 441 4.45 10.25 11.25
CA LEU A 441 5.61 9.37 11.38
C LEU A 441 6.79 10.17 11.93
N GLN A 442 7.21 9.86 13.14
CA GLN A 442 8.33 10.50 13.80
C GLN A 442 9.39 9.49 14.19
N THR A 443 10.61 9.97 14.45
CA THR A 443 11.71 9.12 14.93
C THR A 443 12.35 9.71 16.17
N ASP A 444 12.78 8.85 17.10
CA ASP A 444 13.61 9.26 18.22
C ASP A 444 15.12 9.20 17.88
N ALA A 445 15.95 9.64 18.82
CA ALA A 445 17.41 9.63 18.66
C ALA A 445 18.03 8.21 18.58
N TYR A 446 17.25 7.18 18.87
CA TYR A 446 17.66 5.77 18.79
C TYR A 446 17.21 5.10 17.48
N GLY A 447 16.55 5.86 16.59
CA GLY A 447 16.05 5.36 15.30
C GLY A 447 14.73 4.60 15.38
N ASN A 448 14.05 4.58 16.53
CA ASN A 448 12.70 4.01 16.59
C ASN A 448 11.70 4.92 15.87
N PHE A 449 10.72 4.32 15.20
CA PHE A 449 9.63 5.03 14.54
C PHE A 449 8.39 5.08 15.44
N TYR A 450 7.63 6.17 15.33
CA TYR A 450 6.40 6.40 16.09
C TYR A 450 5.31 6.92 15.18
N TYR A 451 4.12 6.32 15.28
CA TYR A 451 2.93 6.78 14.59
C TYR A 451 1.69 6.58 15.47
N THR A 452 0.65 7.34 15.21
CA THR A 452 -0.62 7.16 15.89
C THR A 452 -1.62 6.38 15.05
N LYS A 453 -2.53 5.67 15.73
CA LYS A 453 -3.65 5.01 15.08
C LYS A 453 -4.96 5.43 15.74
N ALA A 454 -5.89 5.97 14.92
CA ALA A 454 -7.19 6.41 15.38
C ALA A 454 -8.08 5.25 15.86
N ALA A 455 -9.00 5.56 16.76
CA ALA A 455 -10.05 4.66 17.18
C ALA A 455 -11.20 4.60 16.16
N ARG A 456 -12.14 3.71 16.39
CA ARG A 456 -13.37 3.63 15.59
C ARG A 456 -14.29 4.82 15.93
N HIS A 457 -14.81 5.49 14.91
CA HIS A 457 -15.76 6.57 15.11
C HIS A 457 -17.10 6.05 15.59
N ALA A 458 -17.59 6.54 16.74
CA ALA A 458 -18.87 6.18 17.37
C ALA A 458 -19.09 4.67 17.61
N LYS A 459 -18.02 3.89 17.75
CA LYS A 459 -18.08 2.45 17.98
C LYS A 459 -16.99 1.99 18.92
N THR A 460 -17.27 0.97 19.71
CA THR A 460 -16.26 0.32 20.55
C THR A 460 -15.12 -0.27 19.70
N ALA A 461 -13.92 -0.15 20.20
CA ALA A 461 -12.74 -0.75 19.59
C ALA A 461 -12.89 -2.28 19.43
N LEU A 462 -12.27 -2.84 18.39
CA LEU A 462 -12.22 -4.29 18.18
C LEU A 462 -10.85 -4.87 18.50
N VAL A 463 -9.80 -4.12 18.23
CA VAL A 463 -8.41 -4.58 18.32
C VAL A 463 -7.58 -3.64 19.18
N PRO A 464 -6.48 -4.14 19.80
CA PRO A 464 -5.63 -3.37 20.71
C PRO A 464 -5.09 -2.06 20.15
N GLN A 465 -4.82 -1.99 18.84
CA GLN A 465 -4.23 -0.80 18.23
C GLN A 465 -5.23 0.35 17.97
N HIS A 466 -6.52 0.18 18.26
CA HIS A 466 -7.50 1.28 18.10
C HIS A 466 -7.29 2.36 19.15
N GLY A 467 -6.94 3.57 18.71
CA GLY A 467 -6.71 4.73 19.57
C GLY A 467 -5.38 4.65 20.34
N THR A 468 -4.25 4.51 19.64
CA THR A 468 -2.95 4.26 20.26
C THR A 468 -1.81 5.06 19.64
N LEU A 469 -0.75 5.28 20.42
CA LEU A 469 0.60 5.61 19.92
C LEU A 469 1.40 4.32 19.85
N ILE A 470 1.97 4.04 18.69
CA ILE A 470 2.71 2.82 18.39
C ILE A 470 4.17 3.16 18.12
N LYS A 471 5.07 2.43 18.79
CA LYS A 471 6.51 2.43 18.54
C LYS A 471 6.87 1.25 17.65
N VAL A 472 7.76 1.45 16.69
CA VAL A 472 8.37 0.41 15.86
C VAL A 472 9.88 0.48 16.01
N THR A 473 10.53 -0.68 16.15
CA THR A 473 11.99 -0.77 16.28
C THR A 473 12.73 -0.29 15.02
N PRO A 474 14.01 0.12 15.12
CA PRO A 474 14.79 0.65 13.99
C PRO A 474 14.94 -0.32 12.82
N ASP A 475 14.83 -1.61 13.08
CA ASP A 475 14.86 -2.68 12.06
C ASP A 475 13.48 -3.07 11.51
N GLY A 476 12.40 -2.43 12.01
CA GLY A 476 11.03 -2.71 11.62
C GLY A 476 10.47 -4.05 12.12
N GLN A 477 11.25 -4.83 12.91
CA GLN A 477 10.87 -6.20 13.24
C GLN A 477 9.92 -6.32 14.44
N SER A 478 9.67 -5.25 15.16
CA SER A 478 8.82 -5.29 16.35
C SER A 478 8.04 -3.99 16.49
N SER A 479 6.82 -4.09 17.01
CA SER A 479 6.00 -2.94 17.36
C SER A 479 5.47 -3.05 18.79
N GLU A 480 5.29 -1.91 19.47
CA GLU A 480 4.79 -1.82 20.84
C GLU A 480 3.77 -0.67 20.96
N ILE A 481 2.66 -0.89 21.64
CA ILE A 481 1.73 0.17 22.03
C ILE A 481 2.32 0.92 23.22
N ILE A 482 2.62 2.20 23.04
CA ILE A 482 3.20 3.06 24.07
C ILE A 482 2.14 3.67 24.96
N ALA A 483 1.04 4.16 24.36
CA ALA A 483 -0.06 4.78 25.04
C ALA A 483 -1.37 4.51 24.32
N SER A 484 -2.49 4.62 25.00
CA SER A 484 -3.82 4.32 24.47
C SER A 484 -4.88 5.30 24.95
N GLY A 485 -6.11 5.13 24.47
CA GLY A 485 -7.24 5.98 24.86
C GLY A 485 -7.39 7.23 24.01
N PHE A 486 -6.80 7.26 22.82
CA PHE A 486 -7.01 8.33 21.86
C PHE A 486 -8.24 8.06 20.98
N ARG A 487 -8.87 9.13 20.51
CA ARG A 487 -9.98 9.05 19.57
C ARG A 487 -9.51 9.22 18.13
N ALA A 488 -8.87 10.35 17.82
CA ALA A 488 -8.33 10.70 16.50
C ALA A 488 -7.05 11.51 16.68
N PRO A 489 -5.98 10.88 17.17
CA PRO A 489 -4.71 11.54 17.43
C PRO A 489 -4.05 11.89 16.10
N ASN A 490 -3.92 13.18 15.81
CA ASN A 490 -3.46 13.69 14.52
C ASN A 490 -2.20 14.54 14.66
N GLY A 491 -1.25 14.09 15.41
CA GLY A 491 0.04 14.75 15.53
C GLY A 491 0.88 14.12 16.62
N VAL A 492 2.12 13.83 16.30
CA VAL A 492 3.13 13.32 17.24
C VAL A 492 4.32 14.25 17.19
N CYS A 493 4.67 14.88 18.31
CA CYS A 493 5.91 15.63 18.43
C CYS A 493 6.88 14.90 19.34
N VAL A 494 8.07 14.62 18.83
CA VAL A 494 9.19 14.14 19.63
C VAL A 494 9.97 15.36 20.11
N ASN A 495 10.04 15.54 21.42
CA ASN A 495 10.73 16.66 22.04
C ASN A 495 12.25 16.45 22.10
N PRO A 496 13.06 17.52 22.19
CA PRO A 496 14.50 17.39 22.30
C PRO A 496 15.00 16.55 23.50
N ASP A 497 14.19 16.44 24.56
CA ASP A 497 14.48 15.63 25.75
C ASP A 497 14.02 14.17 25.62
N GLY A 498 13.45 13.78 24.45
CA GLY A 498 12.95 12.44 24.19
C GLY A 498 11.53 12.16 24.71
N THR A 499 10.83 13.15 25.25
CA THR A 499 9.40 13.04 25.56
C THR A 499 8.54 13.24 24.31
N PHE A 500 7.27 12.90 24.40
CA PHE A 500 6.32 13.00 23.29
C PHE A 500 5.13 13.86 23.66
N TYR A 501 4.67 14.68 22.71
CA TYR A 501 3.34 15.23 22.73
C TYR A 501 2.49 14.60 21.62
N VAL A 502 1.22 14.35 21.97
CA VAL A 502 0.21 13.88 21.01
C VAL A 502 -1.04 14.74 21.17
N SER A 503 -1.50 15.33 20.05
CA SER A 503 -2.81 15.99 20.03
C SER A 503 -3.90 14.96 19.77
N ASP A 504 -5.08 15.16 20.38
CA ASP A 504 -6.27 14.36 20.09
C ASP A 504 -7.50 15.23 19.88
N GLN A 505 -8.36 14.81 18.97
CA GLN A 505 -9.56 15.54 18.62
C GLN A 505 -10.72 15.16 19.54
N GLU A 506 -11.49 16.17 19.95
CA GLU A 506 -12.72 16.01 20.71
C GLU A 506 -13.74 15.09 20.00
N GLY A 507 -14.64 14.53 20.79
CA GLY A 507 -15.76 13.73 20.30
C GLY A 507 -15.94 12.40 21.03
N HIS A 508 -17.17 11.87 21.01
CA HIS A 508 -17.62 10.70 21.76
C HIS A 508 -17.42 10.89 23.26
N TRP A 509 -16.34 10.33 23.83
CA TRP A 509 -16.01 10.47 25.23
C TRP A 509 -15.09 11.65 25.52
N THR A 510 -14.18 11.99 24.60
CA THR A 510 -13.23 13.10 24.75
C THR A 510 -13.95 14.44 24.66
N PRO A 511 -14.06 15.23 25.78
CA PRO A 511 -14.95 16.39 25.86
C PRO A 511 -14.46 17.61 25.08
N LYS A 512 -13.15 17.72 24.87
CA LYS A 512 -12.48 18.83 24.19
C LYS A 512 -11.27 18.30 23.42
N ASN A 513 -10.78 19.10 22.48
CA ASN A 513 -9.47 18.87 21.89
C ASN A 513 -8.39 18.98 22.96
N GLU A 514 -7.34 18.20 22.82
CA GLU A 514 -6.32 18.10 23.86
C GLU A 514 -4.91 17.94 23.29
N ILE A 515 -3.92 18.35 24.09
CA ILE A 515 -2.52 18.01 23.91
C ILE A 515 -2.09 17.20 25.12
N ASN A 516 -1.56 16.03 24.85
CA ASN A 516 -1.15 15.06 25.86
C ASN A 516 0.36 14.96 25.92
N LEU A 517 0.96 15.10 27.11
CA LEU A 517 2.33 14.64 27.37
C LEU A 517 2.27 13.12 27.57
N ILE A 518 3.00 12.38 26.77
CA ILE A 518 2.87 10.92 26.73
C ILE A 518 3.77 10.27 27.76
N GLU A 519 3.15 9.45 28.61
CA GLU A 519 3.81 8.51 29.51
C GLU A 519 3.49 7.07 29.08
N LYS A 520 4.51 6.21 29.06
CA LYS A 520 4.33 4.81 28.66
C LYS A 520 3.33 4.07 29.55
N GLY A 521 2.39 3.38 28.90
CA GLY A 521 1.34 2.59 29.57
C GLY A 521 0.14 3.38 30.04
N LYS A 522 0.08 4.68 29.81
CA LYS A 522 -1.06 5.54 30.21
C LYS A 522 -2.21 5.50 29.22
N PHE A 523 -3.39 5.88 29.74
CA PHE A 523 -4.66 5.92 29.01
C PHE A 523 -5.21 7.37 29.02
N TYR A 524 -5.55 7.92 27.84
CA TYR A 524 -5.83 9.33 27.63
C TYR A 524 -7.31 9.65 27.36
N GLY A 525 -8.24 8.79 27.77
CA GLY A 525 -9.63 9.17 28.00
C GLY A 525 -10.69 8.56 27.10
N ASN A 526 -10.41 8.15 25.88
CA ASN A 526 -11.43 7.54 25.02
C ASN A 526 -11.84 6.15 25.50
N LEU A 527 -12.84 6.09 26.40
CA LEU A 527 -13.38 4.83 26.94
C LEU A 527 -14.07 3.94 25.89
N MET A 528 -14.29 4.41 24.66
CA MET A 528 -14.66 3.55 23.53
C MET A 528 -13.45 2.90 22.87
N GLY A 529 -12.22 3.32 23.19
CA GLY A 529 -10.97 2.70 22.78
C GLY A 529 -10.82 1.29 23.35
N TYR A 530 -9.77 0.59 22.92
CA TYR A 530 -9.47 -0.74 23.44
C TYR A 530 -8.86 -0.66 24.84
N HIS A 531 -9.54 -1.23 25.82
CA HIS A 531 -9.04 -1.35 27.19
C HIS A 531 -9.64 -2.56 27.91
N LYS A 532 -9.02 -2.94 29.04
CA LYS A 532 -9.49 -4.04 29.91
C LYS A 532 -9.95 -3.48 31.26
N GLY A 533 -11.21 -3.03 31.32
CA GLY A 533 -11.84 -2.62 32.56
C GLY A 533 -11.39 -1.27 33.10
N LEU A 534 -10.79 -0.38 32.29
CA LEU A 534 -10.49 0.99 32.67
C LEU A 534 -11.77 1.81 32.82
N THR A 535 -11.72 2.80 33.71
CA THR A 535 -12.82 3.71 34.06
C THR A 535 -12.35 5.17 33.94
N GLU A 536 -13.23 6.11 34.18
CA GLU A 536 -12.89 7.55 34.22
C GLU A 536 -11.77 7.86 35.23
N ALA A 537 -11.67 7.09 36.30
CA ALA A 537 -10.63 7.28 37.34
C ALA A 537 -9.21 6.93 36.85
N ASP A 538 -9.12 6.17 35.77
CA ASP A 538 -7.85 5.72 35.19
C ASP A 538 -7.35 6.67 34.07
N ILE A 539 -8.11 7.72 33.76
CA ILE A 539 -7.78 8.68 32.70
C ILE A 539 -6.62 9.56 33.13
N THR A 540 -5.59 9.61 32.31
CA THR A 540 -4.49 10.58 32.45
C THR A 540 -4.93 11.91 31.86
N SER A 541 -4.88 12.98 32.65
CA SER A 541 -5.29 14.31 32.20
C SER A 541 -4.30 14.86 31.15
N PRO A 542 -4.79 15.51 30.10
CA PRO A 542 -3.91 16.21 29.15
C PRO A 542 -3.26 17.42 29.83
N ILE A 543 -2.18 17.91 29.25
CA ILE A 543 -1.53 19.15 29.70
C ILE A 543 -2.30 20.40 29.25
N VAL A 544 -3.05 20.30 28.16
CA VAL A 544 -3.86 21.40 27.62
C VAL A 544 -5.19 20.86 27.12
N TRP A 545 -6.27 21.51 27.58
CA TRP A 545 -7.60 21.40 26.98
C TRP A 545 -7.85 22.61 26.09
N MET A 546 -8.22 22.39 24.82
CA MET A 546 -8.51 23.45 23.84
C MET A 546 -10.01 23.55 23.57
N HIS A 547 -10.60 24.73 23.81
CA HIS A 547 -12.00 24.94 23.47
C HIS A 547 -12.22 24.94 21.97
N ASN A 548 -13.36 24.43 21.49
CA ASN A 548 -13.67 24.29 20.07
C ASN A 548 -13.74 25.63 19.32
N ASP A 549 -13.97 26.77 20.03
CA ASP A 549 -13.88 28.09 19.43
C ASP A 549 -12.42 28.54 19.18
N PHE A 550 -11.46 27.94 19.91
CA PHE A 550 -10.05 28.16 19.74
C PHE A 550 -9.45 27.19 18.71
N ASP A 551 -9.73 25.91 18.85
CA ASP A 551 -9.25 24.86 17.94
C ASP A 551 -10.31 23.75 17.83
N ARG A 552 -10.79 23.48 16.61
CA ARG A 552 -11.77 22.41 16.37
C ARG A 552 -11.15 21.12 15.88
N SER A 553 -9.91 21.16 15.42
CA SER A 553 -9.27 20.01 14.82
C SER A 553 -7.76 20.17 14.93
N PRO A 554 -7.19 19.82 16.07
CA PRO A 554 -5.75 19.86 16.24
C PRO A 554 -5.10 18.94 15.20
N ALA A 555 -3.98 19.40 14.72
CA ALA A 555 -3.15 18.68 13.75
C ALA A 555 -1.80 18.36 14.41
N GLU A 556 -0.73 18.57 13.68
CA GLU A 556 0.62 18.25 14.11
C GLU A 556 1.16 19.26 15.13
N GLN A 557 2.09 18.86 15.97
CA GLN A 557 2.90 19.73 16.82
C GLN A 557 4.33 19.75 16.31
N LEU A 558 4.98 20.90 16.50
CA LEU A 558 6.37 21.10 16.12
C LEU A 558 7.13 21.81 17.23
N TRP A 559 8.26 21.24 17.64
CA TRP A 559 9.21 21.93 18.48
C TRP A 559 10.09 22.87 17.66
N VAL A 560 10.10 24.17 18.00
CA VAL A 560 10.86 25.17 17.26
C VAL A 560 12.34 25.10 17.65
N ASN A 561 13.18 24.55 16.79
CA ASN A 561 14.64 24.42 16.96
C ASN A 561 15.45 25.53 16.29
N SER A 562 14.83 26.63 15.88
CA SER A 562 15.49 27.63 15.05
C SER A 562 15.49 29.00 15.70
N ASP A 563 16.68 29.62 15.78
CA ASP A 563 16.86 31.02 16.22
C ASP A 563 16.23 32.02 15.24
N LYS A 564 15.93 31.63 14.00
CA LYS A 564 15.26 32.47 13.00
C LYS A 564 13.84 32.86 13.40
N TRP A 565 13.23 32.12 14.35
CA TRP A 565 11.90 32.40 14.88
C TRP A 565 11.91 33.40 16.06
N GLY A 566 13.05 34.00 16.37
CA GLY A 566 13.20 34.96 17.45
C GLY A 566 12.77 34.39 18.80
N GLY A 567 11.88 35.07 19.49
CA GLY A 567 11.40 34.63 20.82
C GLY A 567 10.55 33.33 20.84
N LEU A 568 10.31 32.70 19.68
CA LEU A 568 9.59 31.41 19.60
C LEU A 568 10.54 30.22 19.62
N GLY A 569 11.86 30.42 19.56
CA GLY A 569 12.85 29.34 19.72
C GLY A 569 12.65 28.61 21.04
N GLY A 570 12.66 27.29 21.04
CA GLY A 570 12.40 26.45 22.20
C GLY A 570 10.95 26.39 22.65
N GLN A 571 10.00 26.75 21.79
CA GLN A 571 8.55 26.65 22.04
C GLN A 571 7.94 25.51 21.25
N LEU A 572 6.84 24.94 21.77
CA LEU A 572 5.99 24.00 21.07
C LEU A 572 4.94 24.78 20.25
N LEU A 573 4.93 24.57 18.94
CA LEU A 573 3.87 25.06 18.06
C LEU A 573 2.83 23.96 17.87
N ASN A 574 1.54 24.30 17.99
CA ASN A 574 0.42 23.45 17.63
C ASN A 574 -0.21 23.97 16.34
N LEU A 575 -0.37 23.11 15.37
CA LEU A 575 -1.09 23.38 14.13
C LEU A 575 -2.54 22.96 14.27
N SER A 576 -3.45 23.74 13.68
CA SER A 576 -4.87 23.40 13.68
C SER A 576 -5.43 23.46 12.26
N LEU A 577 -6.13 22.40 11.86
CA LEU A 577 -6.84 22.35 10.59
C LEU A 577 -8.01 23.35 10.54
N SER A 578 -8.56 23.75 11.70
CA SER A 578 -9.66 24.70 11.78
C SER A 578 -9.22 26.15 11.68
N LEU A 579 -7.96 26.48 11.96
CA LEU A 579 -7.41 27.85 11.86
C LEU A 579 -7.31 28.35 10.44
N ILE A 580 -7.37 27.51 9.44
CA ILE A 580 -7.49 27.91 8.03
C ILE A 580 -8.74 28.77 7.81
N HIS A 581 -9.78 28.60 8.62
CA HIS A 581 -11.00 29.41 8.56
C HIS A 581 -10.93 30.70 9.41
N ILE A 582 -9.99 30.81 10.34
CA ILE A 582 -9.80 31.99 11.19
C ILE A 582 -8.94 33.05 10.50
N SER A 583 -8.11 32.67 9.53
CA SER A 583 -7.33 33.62 8.74
C SER A 583 -8.13 34.41 7.70
N GLU A 584 -9.44 34.17 7.58
CA GLU A 584 -10.38 35.00 6.81
C GLU A 584 -11.23 35.88 7.75
N PRO A 585 -10.78 37.11 8.10
CA PRO A 585 -11.47 37.97 9.09
C PRO A 585 -12.75 38.63 8.56
N THR A 586 -13.33 38.18 7.46
CA THR A 586 -14.34 38.95 6.74
C THR A 586 -15.68 38.26 6.51
N ARG A 587 -16.01 37.20 7.21
CA ARG A 587 -17.39 36.69 7.21
C ARG A 587 -18.00 36.85 8.60
N PRO A 588 -18.82 37.88 8.85
CA PRO A 588 -19.73 37.87 10.00
C PRO A 588 -20.76 36.74 9.78
N TYR A 589 -20.90 35.93 10.78
CA TYR A 589 -22.00 34.94 10.85
C TYR A 589 -23.33 35.65 10.98
#